data_0838640b7096b554012ffdcbf19845e9
#
_entry.id   0838640b7096b554012ffdcbf19845e9
#
_cell.length_a   1.000
_cell.length_b   1.000
_cell.length_c   1.000
_cell.angle_alpha   90.00
_cell.angle_beta   90.00
_cell.angle_gamma   90.00
#
_symmetry.space_group_name_H-M   'P 1'
#
loop_
_entity.id
_entity.type
_entity.pdbx_description
1 polymer ?
#
loop_
_entity_poly.entity_id
_entity_poly.type
_entity_poly.pdbx_seq_one_letter_code
_entity_poly.pdbx_strand_id
1 'polypeptide(L)' 'MIKLPNKQLLRPDEVATYWSVAVSTIYSWVDQGVIRAVKKGGTVRIPREEALKSRPVVE' A
#
# COMPACT_ATOMS: atom_id res chain seq x y z
N MET A 1 -8.60 7.11 15.16
CA MET A 1 -8.62 7.13 13.69
C MET A 1 -7.19 7.10 13.16
N ILE A 2 -6.91 6.20 12.23
CA ILE A 2 -5.56 6.06 11.68
C ILE A 2 -5.35 7.09 10.58
N LYS A 3 -4.26 7.83 10.70
CA LYS A 3 -3.97 8.90 9.77
C LYS A 3 -2.84 8.48 8.84
N LEU A 4 -3.04 8.68 7.54
CA LEU A 4 -2.02 8.36 6.55
C LEU A 4 -0.90 9.38 6.62
N PRO A 5 0.37 8.96 6.65
CA PRO A 5 1.48 9.91 6.64
C PRO A 5 1.44 10.81 5.42
N ASN A 6 1.84 12.06 5.60
CA ASN A 6 1.84 13.03 4.52
C ASN A 6 3.13 12.94 3.71
N LYS A 7 3.28 11.83 2.98
CA LYS A 7 4.43 11.57 2.12
C LYS A 7 3.92 11.14 0.75
N GLN A 8 4.70 11.39 -0.28
CA GLN A 8 4.33 10.97 -1.62
C GLN A 8 4.41 9.45 -1.80
N LEU A 9 5.40 8.84 -1.16
CA LEU A 9 5.59 7.39 -1.22
C LEU A 9 5.48 6.82 0.18
N LEU A 10 4.72 5.76 0.32
CA LEU A 10 4.43 5.16 1.61
C LEU A 10 5.03 3.76 1.68
N ARG A 11 5.36 3.34 2.88
CA ARG A 11 5.83 1.98 3.11
C ARG A 11 4.64 1.03 3.13
N PRO A 12 4.84 -0.22 2.74
CA PRO A 12 3.72 -1.18 2.75
C PRO A 12 3.05 -1.32 4.11
N ASP A 13 3.82 -1.28 5.20
CA ASP A 13 3.25 -1.38 6.53
C ASP A 13 2.37 -0.18 6.87
N GLU A 14 2.73 1.00 6.36
CA GLU A 14 1.91 2.18 6.57
C GLU A 14 0.56 2.04 5.88
N VAL A 15 0.56 1.54 4.66
CA VAL A 15 -0.69 1.33 3.91
C VAL A 15 -1.51 0.21 4.54
N ALA A 16 -0.84 -0.85 5.00
CA ALA A 16 -1.52 -1.96 5.66
C ALA A 16 -2.25 -1.48 6.91
N THR A 17 -1.59 -0.64 7.70
CA THR A 17 -2.21 -0.08 8.90
C THR A 17 -3.39 0.80 8.53
N TYR A 18 -3.22 1.63 7.50
CA TYR A 18 -4.27 2.55 7.07
C TYR A 18 -5.51 1.78 6.60
N TRP A 19 -5.31 0.66 5.90
CA TRP A 19 -6.42 -0.15 5.40
C TRP A 19 -6.85 -1.24 6.37
N SER A 20 -6.16 -1.40 7.50
CA SER A 20 -6.44 -2.43 8.50
C SER A 20 -6.33 -3.84 7.91
N VAL A 21 -5.27 -4.08 7.16
CA VAL A 21 -4.99 -5.39 6.60
C VAL A 21 -3.56 -5.80 6.97
N ALA A 22 -3.24 -7.06 6.76
CA ALA A 22 -1.89 -7.55 7.03
C ALA A 22 -0.91 -7.01 6.00
N VAL A 23 0.34 -6.81 6.40
CA VAL A 23 1.38 -6.35 5.47
C VAL A 23 1.57 -7.35 4.33
N SER A 24 1.49 -8.64 4.63
CA SER A 24 1.62 -9.66 3.60
C SER A 24 0.55 -9.51 2.52
N THR A 25 -0.63 -9.04 2.89
CA THR A 25 -1.71 -8.78 1.93
C THR A 25 -1.30 -7.67 0.97
N ILE A 26 -0.64 -6.62 1.48
CA ILE A 26 -0.17 -5.52 0.62
C ILE A 26 0.83 -6.04 -0.40
N TYR A 27 1.80 -6.84 0.05
CA TYR A 27 2.79 -7.40 -0.86
C TYR A 27 2.14 -8.29 -1.92
N SER A 28 1.15 -9.08 -1.51
CA SER A 28 0.42 -9.95 -2.42
C SER A 28 -0.30 -9.13 -3.49
N TRP A 29 -0.97 -8.07 -3.08
CA TRP A 29 -1.68 -7.20 -4.02
C TRP A 29 -0.74 -6.49 -4.98
N VAL A 30 0.42 -6.07 -4.50
CA VAL A 30 1.43 -5.45 -5.36
C VAL A 30 1.94 -6.46 -6.37
N ASP A 31 2.17 -7.67 -5.92
CA ASP A 31 2.69 -8.74 -6.77
C ASP A 31 1.69 -9.14 -7.86
N GLN A 32 0.41 -9.08 -7.53
CA GLN A 32 -0.67 -9.40 -8.47
C GLN A 32 -1.03 -8.24 -9.39
N GLY A 33 -0.46 -7.07 -9.17
CA GLY A 33 -0.76 -5.90 -9.95
C GLY A 33 -2.05 -5.20 -9.55
N VAL A 34 -2.62 -5.57 -8.42
CA VAL A 34 -3.84 -4.93 -7.91
C VAL A 34 -3.54 -3.52 -7.43
N ILE A 35 -2.36 -3.33 -6.85
CA ILE A 35 -1.90 -2.04 -6.35
C ILE A 35 -0.64 -1.64 -7.12
N ARG A 36 -0.59 -0.41 -7.59
CA ARG A 36 0.65 0.11 -8.17
C ARG A 36 1.66 0.36 -7.07
N ALA A 37 2.90 0.03 -7.35
CA ALA A 37 3.97 0.28 -6.40
C ALA A 37 5.24 0.59 -7.16
N VAL A 38 6.09 1.39 -6.53
CA VAL A 38 7.42 1.71 -7.05
C VAL A 38 8.42 0.79 -6.35
N LYS A 39 9.15 0.02 -7.13
CA LYS A 39 10.21 -0.83 -6.61
C LYS A 39 11.54 -0.18 -6.92
N LYS A 40 12.31 0.10 -5.90
CA LYS A 40 13.57 0.78 -6.06
C LYS A 40 14.59 0.16 -5.12
N GLY A 41 15.63 -0.43 -5.70
CA GLY A 41 16.70 -1.02 -4.90
C GLY A 41 16.21 -2.08 -3.92
N GLY A 42 15.27 -2.91 -4.33
CA GLY A 42 14.71 -3.95 -3.47
C GLY A 42 13.70 -3.43 -2.47
N THR A 43 13.40 -2.13 -2.53
CA THR A 43 12.45 -1.51 -1.61
C THR A 43 11.13 -1.24 -2.35
N VAL A 44 10.03 -1.58 -1.70
CA VAL A 44 8.70 -1.33 -2.26
C VAL A 44 8.13 -0.08 -1.62
N ARG A 45 7.62 0.82 -2.46
CA ARG A 45 6.94 2.03 -1.97
C ARG A 45 5.64 2.19 -2.74
N ILE A 46 4.61 2.61 -2.06
CA ILE A 46 3.27 2.75 -2.64
C ILE A 46 2.96 4.24 -2.73
N PRO A 47 2.61 4.75 -3.93
CA PRO A 47 2.23 6.16 -4.07
C PRO A 47 1.06 6.48 -3.16
N ARG A 48 1.11 7.66 -2.54
CA ARG A 48 0.06 8.09 -1.63
C ARG A 48 -1.31 8.07 -2.30
N GLU A 49 -1.35 8.42 -3.58
CA GLU A 49 -2.62 8.43 -4.31
C GLU A 49 -3.23 7.04 -4.40
N GLU A 50 -2.42 6.00 -4.46
CA GLU A 50 -2.93 4.63 -4.45
C GLU A 50 -3.56 4.30 -3.10
N ALA A 51 -2.91 4.74 -2.03
CA ALA A 51 -3.42 4.48 -0.68
C ALA A 51 -4.73 5.22 -0.42
N LEU A 52 -4.91 6.37 -1.07
CA LEU A 52 -6.12 7.17 -0.88
C LEU A 52 -7.30 6.63 -1.66
N LYS A 53 -7.06 5.75 -2.62
CA LYS A 53 -8.14 5.07 -3.31
C LYS A 53 -8.80 4.08 -2.36
N SER A 54 -9.99 3.63 -2.73
CA SER A 54 -10.67 2.62 -1.95
C SER A 54 -9.80 1.35 -1.87
N ARG A 55 -9.81 0.73 -0.70
CA ARG A 55 -9.11 -0.53 -0.52
C ARG A 55 -9.63 -1.54 -1.56
N PRO A 56 -8.73 -2.30 -2.21
CA PRO A 56 -9.18 -3.29 -3.16
C PRO A 56 -10.12 -4.29 -2.52
N VAL A 57 -11.15 -4.65 -3.25
CA VAL A 57 -12.10 -5.67 -2.79
C VAL A 57 -11.71 -6.97 -3.48
N VAL A 58 -11.29 -7.94 -2.70
CA VAL A 58 -10.89 -9.25 -3.18
C VAL A 58 -11.88 -10.26 -2.65
N GLU A 59 -12.54 -10.93 -3.55
CA GLU A 59 -13.50 -11.95 -3.17
C GLU A 59 -12.92 -13.33 -3.37
#